data_02d890d3addab2dd49a79e849e2643be
#
_entry.id   02d890d3addab2dd49a79e849e2643be
#
_cell.length_a   1.000
_cell.length_b   1.000
_cell.length_c   1.000
_cell.angle_alpha   90.00
_cell.angle_beta   90.00
_cell.angle_gamma   90.00
#
_symmetry.space_group_name_H-M   'P 1'
#
loop_
_entity.id
_entity.type
_entity.pdbx_description
1 polymer ?
#
loop_
_entity_poly.entity_id
_entity_poly.type
_entity_poly.pdbx_seq_one_letter_code
_entity_poly.pdbx_strand_id
1 'polypeptide(L)'
;MERKYRNSFALEVKALMADGRFAGYASVFDNTDSQQDVMRRGAFAKSLTARRYPVQLLWQHQWQNPIGVIDAIFEDQHGLYVEGKLLLDVAQAREAHALLKAKALRGLSIGYSVKRARRNPDSGARELLEVELWEVSLVTQPANAAAQVTVVKAETDYCDVLMAALRGAERVLLR
;
A
#
# COMPACT_ATOMS: atom_id res chain seq x y z
N MET A 1 -7.35 -14.95 31.62
CA MET A 1 -7.82 -15.68 30.43
C MET A 1 -7.23 -14.97 29.21
N GLU A 2 -6.00 -15.33 28.83
CA GLU A 2 -5.24 -14.69 27.76
C GLU A 2 -5.76 -15.17 26.42
N ARG A 3 -6.31 -14.27 25.60
CA ARG A 3 -6.59 -14.55 24.19
C ARG A 3 -5.28 -14.47 23.42
N LYS A 4 -4.68 -15.62 23.14
CA LYS A 4 -3.63 -15.76 22.13
C LYS A 4 -4.21 -15.40 20.77
N TYR A 5 -3.95 -14.19 20.28
CA TYR A 5 -4.04 -13.91 18.85
C TYR A 5 -2.91 -14.70 18.16
N ARG A 6 -3.24 -15.86 17.64
CA ARG A 6 -2.38 -16.54 16.67
C ARG A 6 -2.41 -15.69 15.40
N ASN A 7 -1.34 -14.93 15.20
CA ASN A 7 -1.01 -14.37 13.90
C ASN A 7 -0.72 -15.53 12.93
N SER A 8 -1.76 -16.03 12.28
CA SER A 8 -1.64 -16.97 11.18
C SER A 8 -1.48 -16.25 9.84
N PHE A 9 -0.60 -15.25 9.78
CA PHE A 9 -0.10 -14.69 8.52
C PHE A 9 1.39 -15.03 8.34
N ALA A 10 1.74 -16.29 8.60
CA ALA A 10 2.90 -16.87 7.97
C ALA A 10 2.51 -17.22 6.53
N LEU A 11 2.27 -16.20 5.69
CA LEU A 11 2.21 -16.41 4.25
C LEU A 11 3.62 -16.79 3.81
N GLU A 12 3.75 -18.03 3.40
CA GLU A 12 4.98 -18.54 2.81
C GLU A 12 5.33 -17.67 1.60
N VAL A 13 6.50 -17.06 1.64
CA VAL A 13 7.14 -16.26 0.58
C VAL A 13 7.34 -17.05 -0.74
N LYS A 14 6.78 -18.24 -0.86
CA LYS A 14 6.80 -19.05 -2.08
C LYS A 14 6.07 -18.46 -3.27
N ALA A 15 5.34 -17.37 -3.08
CA ALA A 15 4.53 -16.77 -4.13
C ALA A 15 4.71 -15.27 -4.33
N LEU A 16 5.89 -14.72 -4.14
CA LEU A 16 6.32 -13.64 -5.00
C LEU A 16 6.41 -14.29 -6.37
N MET A 17 5.34 -14.09 -7.15
CA MET A 17 5.15 -14.81 -8.40
C MET A 17 6.41 -14.68 -9.22
N ALA A 18 6.81 -15.75 -9.89
CA ALA A 18 7.95 -15.73 -10.80
C ALA A 18 7.84 -14.60 -11.85
N ASP A 19 6.63 -14.06 -12.03
CA ASP A 19 6.29 -12.98 -12.97
C ASP A 19 6.39 -11.55 -12.38
N GLY A 20 6.81 -11.38 -11.11
CA GLY A 20 7.01 -10.06 -10.48
C GLY A 20 5.78 -9.45 -9.81
N ARG A 21 4.65 -10.13 -9.70
CA ARG A 21 3.45 -9.63 -9.02
C ARG A 21 3.66 -9.56 -7.51
N PHE A 22 3.10 -8.53 -6.91
CA PHE A 22 3.08 -8.33 -5.46
C PHE A 22 1.79 -7.63 -5.03
N ALA A 23 1.48 -7.73 -3.74
CA ALA A 23 0.41 -6.97 -3.12
C ALA A 23 0.80 -6.56 -1.70
N GLY A 24 0.14 -5.56 -1.15
CA GLY A 24 0.37 -5.09 0.20
C GLY A 24 -0.34 -3.78 0.53
N TYR A 25 -0.05 -3.25 1.70
CA TYR A 25 -0.54 -1.94 2.12
C TYR A 25 0.54 -0.89 1.94
N ALA A 26 0.28 0.12 1.11
CA ALA A 26 1.19 1.24 0.88
C ALA A 26 1.06 2.33 1.97
N SER A 27 -0.05 2.34 2.71
CA SER A 27 -0.27 3.14 3.92
C SER A 27 -1.27 2.42 4.81
N VAL A 28 -1.02 2.39 6.12
CA VAL A 28 -1.96 1.85 7.12
C VAL A 28 -2.58 3.01 7.88
N PHE A 29 -3.92 2.99 8.04
CA PHE A 29 -4.65 4.04 8.73
C PHE A 29 -4.44 4.00 10.24
N ASP A 30 -4.68 5.14 10.87
CA ASP A 30 -4.71 5.33 12.31
C ASP A 30 -3.41 4.91 13.04
N ASN A 31 -2.32 4.81 12.29
CA ASN A 31 -0.97 4.54 12.77
C ASN A 31 -0.10 5.80 12.62
N THR A 32 0.59 6.21 13.68
CA THR A 32 1.51 7.34 13.63
C THR A 32 2.80 6.91 12.92
N ASP A 33 3.16 7.60 11.87
CA ASP A 33 4.35 7.34 11.11
C ASP A 33 5.61 8.04 11.69
N SER A 34 6.75 7.84 11.05
CA SER A 34 8.02 8.44 11.49
C SER A 34 8.08 9.97 11.38
N GLN A 35 7.13 10.59 10.65
CA GLN A 35 7.01 12.04 10.49
C GLN A 35 5.97 12.65 11.43
N GLN A 36 5.43 11.86 12.38
CA GLN A 36 4.34 12.25 13.27
C GLN A 36 3.02 12.54 12.52
N ASP A 37 2.83 11.89 11.37
CA ASP A 37 1.61 11.93 10.59
C ASP A 37 0.75 10.70 10.86
N VAL A 38 -0.57 10.92 10.85
CA VAL A 38 -1.58 9.86 10.95
C VAL A 38 -2.49 9.95 9.75
N MET A 39 -2.40 8.99 8.85
CA MET A 39 -3.31 8.89 7.72
C MET A 39 -4.68 8.44 8.19
N ARG A 40 -5.71 9.21 7.89
CA ARG A 40 -7.09 8.90 8.25
C ARG A 40 -7.83 8.26 7.09
N ARG A 41 -8.77 7.37 7.41
CA ARG A 41 -9.63 6.74 6.41
C ARG A 41 -10.35 7.80 5.57
N GLY A 42 -10.44 7.57 4.25
CA GLY A 42 -11.02 8.49 3.28
C GLY A 42 -10.02 9.55 2.77
N ALA A 43 -8.79 9.56 3.28
CA ALA A 43 -7.80 10.56 2.89
C ALA A 43 -7.41 10.47 1.40
N PHE A 44 -7.47 9.29 0.81
CA PHE A 44 -7.14 9.06 -0.60
C PHE A 44 -8.37 9.08 -1.52
N ALA A 45 -9.59 9.06 -0.99
CA ALA A 45 -10.82 8.85 -1.76
C ALA A 45 -10.94 9.78 -2.98
N LYS A 46 -10.73 11.08 -2.80
CA LYS A 46 -10.78 12.05 -3.90
C LYS A 46 -9.65 11.86 -4.89
N SER A 47 -8.45 11.61 -4.43
CA SER A 47 -7.28 11.37 -5.28
C SER A 47 -7.46 10.14 -6.15
N LEU A 48 -8.03 9.07 -5.61
CA LEU A 48 -8.27 7.84 -6.34
C LEU A 48 -9.37 7.98 -7.41
N THR A 49 -10.42 8.77 -7.14
CA THR A 49 -11.54 8.98 -8.08
C THR A 49 -11.26 10.04 -9.16
N ALA A 50 -10.53 11.10 -8.82
CA ALA A 50 -10.24 12.22 -9.74
C ALA A 50 -9.04 11.99 -10.67
N ARG A 51 -8.38 10.86 -10.57
CA ARG A 51 -7.13 10.58 -11.25
C ARG A 51 -7.29 10.48 -12.78
N ARG A 52 -6.36 11.12 -13.49
CA ARG A 52 -6.23 11.03 -14.96
C ARG A 52 -5.17 10.03 -15.41
N TYR A 53 -4.19 9.73 -14.55
CA TYR A 53 -3.05 8.86 -14.87
C TYR A 53 -2.89 7.78 -13.83
N PRO A 54 -2.36 6.59 -14.17
CA PRO A 54 -2.02 5.55 -13.22
C PRO A 54 -1.04 6.04 -12.15
N VAL A 55 -1.12 5.48 -10.95
CA VAL A 55 -0.10 5.67 -9.91
C VAL A 55 1.21 5.06 -10.38
N GLN A 56 2.29 5.80 -10.27
CA GLN A 56 3.62 5.29 -10.61
C GLN A 56 4.08 4.30 -9.54
N LEU A 57 4.73 3.20 -9.96
CA LEU A 57 5.47 2.31 -9.08
C LEU A 57 6.96 2.61 -9.21
N LEU A 58 7.55 3.17 -8.16
CA LEU A 58 8.91 3.68 -8.19
C LEU A 58 9.86 2.89 -7.26
N TRP A 59 11.14 3.03 -7.51
CA TRP A 59 12.22 2.62 -6.62
C TRP A 59 12.61 3.77 -5.69
N GLN A 60 12.48 3.57 -4.36
CA GLN A 60 13.01 4.50 -3.33
C GLN A 60 12.62 5.98 -3.55
N HIS A 61 11.37 6.25 -3.98
CA HIS A 61 10.88 7.60 -4.31
C HIS A 61 11.63 8.32 -5.44
N GLN A 62 12.34 7.57 -6.28
CA GLN A 62 13.12 8.12 -7.39
C GLN A 62 12.26 8.21 -8.64
N TRP A 63 11.84 9.41 -9.00
CA TRP A 63 10.96 9.68 -10.15
C TRP A 63 11.53 9.19 -11.50
N GLN A 64 12.86 9.09 -11.60
CA GLN A 64 13.55 8.61 -12.79
C GLN A 64 13.60 7.08 -12.87
N ASN A 65 13.20 6.38 -11.80
CA ASN A 65 13.32 4.94 -11.70
C ASN A 65 11.96 4.24 -11.50
N PRO A 66 11.07 4.26 -12.52
CA PRO A 66 9.87 3.43 -12.52
C PRO A 66 10.29 1.96 -12.64
N ILE A 67 9.75 1.12 -11.77
CA ILE A 67 10.11 -0.31 -11.71
C ILE A 67 8.94 -1.23 -12.03
N GLY A 68 7.76 -0.68 -12.29
CA GLY A 68 6.58 -1.51 -12.54
C GLY A 68 5.31 -0.70 -12.74
N VAL A 69 4.21 -1.40 -12.61
CA VAL A 69 2.86 -0.86 -12.73
C VAL A 69 2.03 -1.21 -11.49
N ILE A 70 1.05 -0.38 -11.18
CA ILE A 70 0.01 -0.66 -10.18
C ILE A 70 -1.23 -1.11 -10.95
N ASP A 71 -1.65 -2.35 -10.73
CA ASP A 71 -2.80 -2.97 -11.37
C ASP A 71 -4.11 -2.62 -10.63
N ALA A 72 -4.06 -2.59 -9.29
CA ALA A 72 -5.18 -2.19 -8.45
C ALA A 72 -4.72 -1.35 -7.26
N ILE A 73 -5.53 -0.36 -6.89
CA ILE A 73 -5.31 0.49 -5.73
C ILE A 73 -6.63 0.99 -5.18
N PHE A 74 -6.89 0.78 -3.90
CA PHE A 74 -8.10 1.21 -3.22
C PHE A 74 -7.92 1.32 -1.71
N GLU A 75 -8.80 2.08 -1.06
CA GLU A 75 -8.90 2.09 0.40
C GLU A 75 -9.83 0.96 0.88
N ASP A 76 -9.41 0.28 1.95
CA ASP A 76 -10.27 -0.61 2.74
C ASP A 76 -10.36 -0.15 4.20
N GLN A 77 -10.71 -1.05 5.12
CA GLN A 77 -10.79 -0.72 6.55
C GLN A 77 -9.41 -0.58 7.20
N HIS A 78 -8.38 -1.15 6.62
CA HIS A 78 -7.03 -1.20 7.17
C HIS A 78 -6.13 -0.09 6.62
N GLY A 79 -6.23 0.22 5.33
CA GLY A 79 -5.34 1.19 4.71
C GLY A 79 -5.53 1.36 3.22
N LEU A 80 -4.49 1.87 2.56
CA LEU A 80 -4.36 1.94 1.12
C LEU A 80 -3.74 0.64 0.61
N TYR A 81 -4.58 -0.25 0.11
CA TYR A 81 -4.17 -1.51 -0.49
C TYR A 81 -3.73 -1.32 -1.94
N VAL A 82 -2.69 -2.02 -2.34
CA VAL A 82 -2.14 -1.98 -3.69
C VAL A 82 -1.81 -3.38 -4.19
N GLU A 83 -2.07 -3.60 -5.45
CA GLU A 83 -1.54 -4.72 -6.23
C GLU A 83 -0.74 -4.18 -7.39
N GLY A 84 0.38 -4.78 -7.67
CA GLY A 84 1.25 -4.31 -8.73
C GLY A 84 2.13 -5.42 -9.29
N LYS A 85 2.81 -5.06 -10.37
CA LYS A 85 3.72 -5.94 -11.08
C LYS A 85 5.02 -5.23 -11.37
N LEU A 86 6.11 -5.85 -10.96
CA LEU A 86 7.46 -5.44 -11.35
C LEU A 86 7.71 -5.83 -12.81
N LEU A 87 8.22 -4.89 -13.59
CA LEU A 87 8.59 -5.12 -14.98
C LEU A 87 9.99 -5.73 -15.04
N LEU A 88 10.08 -7.07 -15.05
CA LEU A 88 11.34 -7.79 -14.93
C LEU A 88 12.30 -7.58 -16.12
N ASP A 89 11.86 -6.94 -17.19
CA ASP A 89 12.74 -6.46 -18.27
C ASP A 89 13.54 -5.21 -17.87
N VAL A 90 13.11 -4.49 -16.83
CA VAL A 90 13.83 -3.36 -16.24
C VAL A 90 14.84 -3.88 -15.23
N ALA A 91 16.11 -3.48 -15.34
CA ALA A 91 17.19 -3.96 -14.46
C ALA A 91 16.88 -3.72 -12.98
N GLN A 92 16.50 -2.50 -12.61
CA GLN A 92 16.16 -2.14 -11.23
C GLN A 92 14.95 -2.92 -10.68
N ALA A 93 13.99 -3.29 -11.52
CA ALA A 93 12.85 -4.12 -11.13
C ALA A 93 13.27 -5.56 -10.83
N ARG A 94 14.22 -6.14 -11.61
CA ARG A 94 14.79 -7.47 -11.30
C ARG A 94 15.53 -7.49 -9.98
N GLU A 95 16.32 -6.44 -9.70
CA GLU A 95 17.03 -6.29 -8.43
C GLU A 95 16.03 -6.17 -7.26
N ALA A 96 15.02 -5.30 -7.39
CA ALA A 96 13.95 -5.16 -6.41
C ALA A 96 13.22 -6.50 -6.17
N HIS A 97 12.91 -7.24 -7.22
CA HIS A 97 12.29 -8.56 -7.13
C HIS A 97 13.16 -9.56 -6.36
N ALA A 98 14.47 -9.61 -6.65
CA ALA A 98 15.41 -10.47 -5.94
C ALA A 98 15.47 -10.10 -4.44
N LEU A 99 15.49 -8.81 -4.11
CA LEU A 99 15.50 -8.32 -2.72
C LEU A 99 14.19 -8.64 -1.98
N LEU A 100 13.04 -8.52 -2.66
CA LEU A 100 11.74 -8.93 -2.09
C LEU A 100 11.71 -10.42 -1.80
N LYS A 101 12.17 -11.26 -2.73
CA LYS A 101 12.26 -12.72 -2.55
C LYS A 101 13.16 -13.09 -1.38
N ALA A 102 14.28 -12.39 -1.24
CA ALA A 102 15.22 -12.57 -0.13
C ALA A 102 14.71 -11.97 1.19
N LYS A 103 13.56 -11.27 1.19
CA LYS A 103 13.03 -10.50 2.34
C LYS A 103 13.97 -9.39 2.82
N ALA A 104 14.94 -9.00 2.01
CA ALA A 104 15.84 -7.88 2.28
C ALA A 104 15.17 -6.53 2.02
N LEU A 105 14.07 -6.53 1.26
CA LEU A 105 13.20 -5.40 0.98
C LEU A 105 11.76 -5.83 1.27
N ARG A 106 10.97 -5.00 1.95
CA ARG A 106 9.56 -5.27 2.27
C ARG A 106 8.71 -4.02 2.31
N GLY A 107 9.31 -2.87 2.47
CA GLY A 107 8.61 -1.62 2.70
C GLY A 107 7.88 -1.14 1.46
N LEU A 108 6.65 -0.68 1.66
CA LEU A 108 5.92 0.17 0.74
C LEU A 108 5.83 1.57 1.33
N SER A 109 5.92 2.58 0.49
CA SER A 109 5.77 3.97 0.87
C SER A 109 4.99 4.71 -0.21
N ILE A 110 4.52 5.92 0.11
CA ILE A 110 3.73 6.74 -0.80
C ILE A 110 4.33 8.13 -0.93
N GLY A 111 4.29 8.68 -2.15
CA GLY A 111 4.49 10.10 -2.41
C GLY A 111 3.14 10.79 -2.56
N TYR A 112 2.94 11.87 -1.82
CA TYR A 112 1.67 12.60 -1.81
C TYR A 112 1.86 14.08 -1.50
N SER A 113 0.84 14.91 -1.79
CA SER A 113 0.70 16.25 -1.22
C SER A 113 -0.50 16.33 -0.30
N VAL A 114 -0.33 17.06 0.81
CA VAL A 114 -1.40 17.27 1.79
C VAL A 114 -2.34 18.34 1.27
N LYS A 115 -3.63 18.02 1.15
CA LYS A 115 -4.71 18.96 0.79
C LYS A 115 -5.46 19.44 2.02
N ARG A 116 -5.66 18.55 3.00
CA ARG A 116 -6.33 18.88 4.25
C ARG A 116 -5.76 18.06 5.40
N ALA A 117 -5.39 18.74 6.46
CA ALA A 117 -4.90 18.14 7.69
C ALA A 117 -5.43 18.91 8.90
N ARG A 118 -5.37 18.28 10.06
CA ARG A 118 -5.57 18.93 11.36
C ARG A 118 -4.54 18.41 12.35
N ARG A 119 -4.27 19.18 13.39
CA ARG A 119 -3.46 18.72 14.53
C ARG A 119 -4.38 18.06 15.56
N ASN A 120 -4.02 16.87 16.00
CA ASN A 120 -4.70 16.22 17.12
C ASN A 120 -4.29 16.92 18.42
N PRO A 121 -5.24 17.46 19.22
CA PRO A 121 -4.89 18.24 20.42
C PRO A 121 -4.26 17.37 21.53
N ASP A 122 -4.61 16.08 21.58
CA ASP A 122 -4.18 15.19 22.65
C ASP A 122 -2.77 14.59 22.37
N SER A 123 -2.55 14.14 21.15
CA SER A 123 -1.28 13.48 20.75
C SER A 123 -0.28 14.44 20.11
N GLY A 124 -0.71 15.61 19.63
CA GLY A 124 0.09 16.53 18.85
C GLY A 124 0.38 16.07 17.42
N ALA A 125 -0.03 14.84 17.05
CA ALA A 125 0.17 14.30 15.71
C ALA A 125 -0.62 15.09 14.65
N ARG A 126 -0.10 15.12 13.41
CA ARG A 126 -0.79 15.72 12.28
C ARG A 126 -1.67 14.65 11.61
N GLU A 127 -2.98 14.81 11.70
CA GLU A 127 -3.95 13.96 11.05
C GLU A 127 -4.16 14.41 9.60
N LEU A 128 -3.87 13.53 8.67
CA LEU A 128 -4.04 13.75 7.23
C LEU A 128 -5.43 13.28 6.82
N LEU A 129 -6.28 14.23 6.45
CA LEU A 129 -7.69 14.02 6.15
C LEU A 129 -7.99 13.97 4.65
N GLU A 130 -7.12 14.58 3.83
CA GLU A 130 -7.20 14.56 2.38
C GLU A 130 -5.80 14.76 1.80
N VAL A 131 -5.40 13.86 0.92
CA VAL A 131 -4.12 13.89 0.23
C VAL A 131 -4.29 13.63 -1.25
N GLU A 132 -3.41 14.20 -2.05
CA GLU A 132 -3.24 13.84 -3.46
C GLU A 132 -2.08 12.86 -3.57
N LEU A 133 -2.40 11.63 -3.91
CA LEU A 133 -1.43 10.56 -4.08
C LEU A 133 -0.74 10.67 -5.43
N TRP A 134 0.57 10.61 -5.47
CA TRP A 134 1.37 10.69 -6.70
C TRP A 134 1.94 9.34 -7.11
N GLU A 135 2.56 8.63 -6.16
CA GLU A 135 3.26 7.39 -6.44
C GLU A 135 3.21 6.42 -5.25
N VAL A 136 3.51 5.18 -5.54
CA VAL A 136 3.85 4.14 -4.57
C VAL A 136 5.27 3.69 -4.85
N SER A 137 6.07 3.52 -3.80
CA SER A 137 7.46 3.07 -3.92
C SER A 137 7.72 1.81 -3.13
N LEU A 138 8.59 0.95 -3.67
CA LEU A 138 9.30 -0.03 -2.87
C LEU A 138 10.48 0.66 -2.16
N VAL A 139 10.54 0.53 -0.84
CA VAL A 139 11.55 1.21 0.00
C VAL A 139 12.14 0.28 1.05
N THR A 140 13.37 0.58 1.46
CA THR A 140 14.03 -0.13 2.56
C THR A 140 13.47 0.27 3.92
N GLN A 141 13.10 1.55 4.08
CA GLN A 141 12.56 2.10 5.33
C GLN A 141 11.29 2.93 5.02
N PRO A 142 10.09 2.34 5.15
CA PRO A 142 8.86 3.08 4.96
C PRO A 142 8.62 4.05 6.13
N ALA A 143 8.09 5.24 5.84
CA ALA A 143 7.67 6.20 6.87
C ALA A 143 6.60 5.58 7.79
N ASN A 144 5.63 4.90 7.23
CA ASN A 144 4.67 4.07 7.96
C ASN A 144 5.23 2.64 8.07
N ALA A 145 5.76 2.27 9.25
CA ALA A 145 6.40 0.97 9.46
C ALA A 145 5.48 -0.25 9.21
N ALA A 146 4.16 -0.05 9.26
CA ALA A 146 3.17 -1.07 8.94
C ALA A 146 2.89 -1.21 7.43
N ALA A 147 3.36 -0.26 6.60
CA ALA A 147 3.23 -0.31 5.15
C ALA A 147 4.23 -1.30 4.54
N GLN A 148 3.76 -2.50 4.23
CA GLN A 148 4.60 -3.60 3.77
C GLN A 148 3.95 -4.38 2.64
N VAL A 149 4.80 -4.98 1.80
CA VAL A 149 4.40 -6.00 0.86
C VAL A 149 3.95 -7.23 1.63
N THR A 150 2.71 -7.63 1.41
CA THR A 150 2.13 -8.88 1.86
C THR A 150 1.96 -9.77 0.64
N VAL A 151 2.47 -10.99 0.68
CA VAL A 151 2.36 -11.89 -0.46
C VAL A 151 0.93 -12.43 -0.53
N VAL A 152 0.24 -12.22 -1.65
CA VAL A 152 -1.07 -12.82 -1.92
C VAL A 152 -0.87 -14.20 -2.55
N LYS A 153 -1.56 -15.20 -2.03
CA LYS A 153 -1.63 -16.53 -2.64
C LYS A 153 -2.40 -16.47 -3.98
N ALA A 154 -2.03 -17.41 -4.88
CA ALA A 154 -2.58 -17.65 -6.21
C ALA A 154 -4.08 -17.33 -6.42
N GLU A 155 -4.42 -17.08 -7.67
CA GLU A 155 -5.70 -16.76 -8.35
C GLU A 155 -7.05 -16.92 -7.61
N THR A 156 -7.17 -17.83 -6.64
CA THR A 156 -8.41 -18.07 -5.87
C THR A 156 -8.69 -16.98 -4.84
N ASP A 157 -7.67 -16.35 -4.26
CA ASP A 157 -7.83 -15.29 -3.25
C ASP A 157 -8.10 -13.91 -3.87
N TYR A 158 -7.76 -13.73 -5.15
CA TYR A 158 -7.99 -12.48 -5.88
C TYR A 158 -9.48 -12.13 -6.01
N CYS A 159 -10.30 -13.14 -6.36
CA CYS A 159 -11.75 -12.96 -6.47
C CYS A 159 -12.39 -12.60 -5.12
N ASP A 160 -11.91 -13.19 -4.03
CA ASP A 160 -12.46 -12.94 -2.69
C ASP A 160 -12.10 -11.53 -2.17
N VAL A 161 -10.88 -11.06 -2.41
CA VAL A 161 -10.46 -9.70 -2.05
C VAL A 161 -11.19 -8.65 -2.89
N LEU A 162 -11.31 -8.88 -4.21
CA LEU A 162 -12.04 -8.00 -5.12
C LEU A 162 -13.54 -7.95 -4.76
N MET A 163 -14.15 -9.11 -4.46
CA MET A 163 -15.56 -9.19 -4.05
C MET A 163 -15.81 -8.57 -2.69
N ALA A 164 -14.84 -8.60 -1.76
CA ALA A 164 -14.91 -7.91 -0.48
C ALA A 164 -14.82 -6.39 -0.66
N ALA A 165 -13.94 -5.91 -1.54
CA ALA A 165 -13.80 -4.49 -1.87
C ALA A 165 -15.05 -3.93 -2.56
N LEU A 166 -15.63 -4.68 -3.51
CA LEU A 166 -16.88 -4.30 -4.20
C LEU A 166 -18.05 -4.23 -3.22
N ARG A 167 -18.20 -5.19 -2.32
CA ARG A 167 -19.22 -5.16 -1.25
C ARG A 167 -19.02 -4.01 -0.26
N GLY A 168 -17.77 -3.59 -0.04
CA GLY A 168 -17.45 -2.41 0.79
C GLY A 168 -17.86 -1.10 0.11
N ALA A 169 -17.64 -0.98 -1.21
CA ALA A 169 -17.99 0.18 -2.01
C ALA A 169 -19.52 0.37 -2.13
N GLU A 170 -20.29 -0.70 -2.31
CA GLU A 170 -21.76 -0.66 -2.35
C GLU A 170 -22.37 -0.11 -1.04
N ARG A 171 -21.79 -0.44 0.12
CA ARG A 171 -22.27 0.07 1.41
C ARG A 171 -22.00 1.56 1.62
N VAL A 172 -21.08 2.16 0.89
CA VAL A 172 -20.77 3.60 0.96
C VAL A 172 -21.68 4.39 0.04
N LEU A 173 -22.16 3.79 -1.06
CA LEU A 173 -23.05 4.45 -2.05
C LEU A 173 -24.54 4.43 -1.63
N LEU A 174 -24.90 3.64 -0.63
CA LEU A 174 -26.29 3.50 -0.13
C LEU A 174 -26.53 4.24 1.20
N ARG A 175 -25.66 5.16 1.58
CA ARG A 175 -25.81 6.10 2.69
C ARG A 175 -25.62 7.53 2.19
#